data_f56ab6c387344f74f54593ea4b31f154
#
_entry.id   f56ab6c387344f74f54593ea4b31f154
#
_cell.length_a   1.000
_cell.length_b   1.000
_cell.length_c   1.000
_cell.angle_alpha   90.00
_cell.angle_beta   90.00
_cell.angle_gamma   90.00
#
_symmetry.space_group_name_H-M   'P 1'
#
loop_
_entity.id
_entity.type
_entity.pdbx_description
1 polymer ?
#
loop_
_entity_poly.entity_id
_entity_poly.type
_entity_poly.pdbx_seq_one_letter_code
_entity_poly.pdbx_strand_id
1 'polypeptide(L)'
;SNDQLLEQPWEKAKQPEVWMIGEAGLDKLHEAPLVRQLYLFEQQALLAEELHKPLIIHCVKAWSELLALRKKIRPLSPWLIHGFRGKRELAEQLLKENIYLSFGEQFQPAALQITWPSHLFLETDESKLDIQEIYEKAAAALSVPTEMLMEQIEQNFSLLFSGE
;
A
#
# COMPACT_ATOMS: atom_id res chain seq x y z
N SER A 1 -10.52 -20.72 15.38
CA SER A 1 -10.24 -19.68 16.36
C SER A 1 -9.43 -18.54 15.74
N ASN A 2 -9.43 -17.40 16.39
CA ASN A 2 -8.68 -16.25 15.94
C ASN A 2 -7.18 -16.50 15.94
N ASP A 3 -6.72 -17.36 16.83
CA ASP A 3 -5.29 -17.71 16.92
C ASP A 3 -4.84 -18.52 15.70
N GLN A 4 -5.71 -19.39 15.19
CA GLN A 4 -5.42 -20.15 13.98
C GLN A 4 -5.32 -19.24 12.75
N LEU A 5 -6.13 -18.17 12.70
CA LEU A 5 -6.06 -17.20 11.61
C LEU A 5 -4.76 -16.42 11.60
N LEU A 6 -4.12 -16.25 12.76
CA LEU A 6 -2.82 -15.60 12.85
C LEU A 6 -1.67 -16.56 12.53
N GLU A 7 -1.76 -17.81 12.99
CA GLU A 7 -0.66 -18.77 12.84
C GLU A 7 -0.32 -19.08 11.38
N GLN A 8 -1.33 -19.36 10.54
CA GLN A 8 -1.07 -19.74 9.14
C GLN A 8 -0.40 -18.63 8.32
N PRO A 9 -0.92 -17.39 8.31
CA PRO A 9 -0.23 -16.31 7.63
C PRO A 9 1.15 -16.02 8.22
N TRP A 10 1.30 -16.18 9.54
CA TRP A 10 2.55 -15.90 10.23
C TRP A 10 3.66 -16.84 9.78
N GLU A 11 3.40 -18.15 9.79
CA GLU A 11 4.39 -19.14 9.36
C GLU A 11 4.71 -19.01 7.88
N LYS A 12 3.70 -18.76 7.05
CA LYS A 12 3.90 -18.55 5.62
C LYS A 12 4.75 -17.31 5.35
N ALA A 13 4.54 -16.24 6.11
CA ALA A 13 5.26 -14.98 5.92
C ALA A 13 6.75 -15.09 6.22
N LYS A 14 7.16 -16.05 7.03
CA LYS A 14 8.58 -16.28 7.36
C LYS A 14 9.36 -16.96 6.26
N GLN A 15 8.71 -17.50 5.25
CA GLN A 15 9.37 -18.19 4.16
C GLN A 15 10.10 -17.19 3.26
N PRO A 16 11.29 -17.53 2.76
CA PRO A 16 12.07 -16.58 1.94
C PRO A 16 11.38 -16.10 0.68
N GLU A 17 10.51 -16.93 0.08
CA GLU A 17 9.77 -16.59 -1.15
C GLU A 17 8.61 -15.61 -0.91
N VAL A 18 8.25 -15.32 0.33
CA VAL A 18 7.21 -14.34 0.65
C VAL A 18 7.87 -12.98 0.77
N TRP A 19 7.58 -12.08 -0.17
CA TRP A 19 8.26 -10.79 -0.30
C TRP A 19 7.56 -9.66 0.46
N MET A 20 6.27 -9.78 0.69
CA MET A 20 5.46 -8.75 1.34
C MET A 20 4.52 -9.38 2.35
N ILE A 21 4.15 -8.60 3.38
CA ILE A 21 3.19 -9.00 4.40
C ILE A 21 1.86 -8.33 4.07
N GLY A 22 0.79 -9.02 4.27
CA GLY A 22 -0.55 -8.50 4.06
C GLY A 22 -1.44 -9.54 3.38
N GLU A 23 -2.58 -9.19 2.94
CA GLU A 23 -3.08 -7.79 2.99
C GLU A 23 -3.57 -7.44 4.40
N ALA A 24 -3.01 -6.38 5.00
CA ALA A 24 -3.46 -5.88 6.29
C ALA A 24 -4.51 -4.80 6.04
N GLY A 25 -5.56 -4.77 6.82
CA GLY A 25 -6.53 -3.82 6.44
C GLY A 25 -7.45 -3.33 7.52
N LEU A 26 -7.92 -2.12 7.24
CA LEU A 26 -8.87 -1.40 8.04
C LEU A 26 -10.03 -1.03 7.13
N ASP A 27 -11.20 -1.55 7.42
CA ASP A 27 -12.39 -1.27 6.61
C ASP A 27 -13.58 -1.09 7.54
N LYS A 28 -14.01 0.16 7.74
CA LYS A 28 -15.16 0.47 8.61
C LYS A 28 -16.48 -0.05 8.03
N LEU A 29 -16.51 -0.41 6.75
CA LEU A 29 -17.69 -0.98 6.13
C LEU A 29 -17.77 -2.51 6.28
N HIS A 30 -16.69 -3.13 6.75
CA HIS A 30 -16.62 -4.56 6.95
C HIS A 30 -17.34 -4.98 8.25
N GLU A 31 -17.84 -6.22 8.29
CA GLU A 31 -18.58 -6.75 9.44
C GLU A 31 -17.72 -6.89 10.71
N ALA A 32 -16.43 -7.17 10.54
CA ALA A 32 -15.54 -7.35 11.68
C ALA A 32 -15.40 -6.04 12.47
N PRO A 33 -15.45 -6.07 13.82
CA PRO A 33 -15.29 -4.86 14.61
C PRO A 33 -13.96 -4.17 14.36
N LEU A 34 -13.98 -2.83 14.30
CA LEU A 34 -12.78 -2.05 14.04
C LEU A 34 -11.66 -2.36 15.04
N VAL A 35 -12.00 -2.53 16.30
CA VAL A 35 -11.03 -2.87 17.35
C VAL A 35 -10.28 -4.16 17.04
N ARG A 36 -10.97 -5.14 16.48
CA ARG A 36 -10.35 -6.41 16.08
C ARG A 36 -9.46 -6.22 14.86
N GLN A 37 -9.93 -5.43 13.91
CA GLN A 37 -9.14 -5.12 12.71
C GLN A 37 -7.84 -4.38 13.08
N LEU A 38 -7.91 -3.43 14.01
CA LEU A 38 -6.74 -2.68 14.48
C LEU A 38 -5.72 -3.60 15.16
N TYR A 39 -6.20 -4.53 15.96
CA TYR A 39 -5.33 -5.50 16.62
C TYR A 39 -4.58 -6.36 15.59
N LEU A 40 -5.31 -6.92 14.62
CA LEU A 40 -4.72 -7.76 13.59
C LEU A 40 -3.74 -6.96 12.71
N PHE A 41 -4.11 -5.73 12.38
CA PHE A 41 -3.24 -4.85 11.60
C PHE A 41 -1.91 -4.62 12.34
N GLU A 42 -1.97 -4.28 13.61
CA GLU A 42 -0.77 -4.05 14.40
C GLU A 42 0.13 -5.28 14.45
N GLN A 43 -0.46 -6.47 14.60
CA GLN A 43 0.30 -7.72 14.60
C GLN A 43 1.00 -7.95 13.26
N GLN A 44 0.32 -7.70 12.16
CA GLN A 44 0.91 -7.82 10.82
C GLN A 44 2.01 -6.79 10.59
N ALA A 45 1.80 -5.57 11.06
CA ALA A 45 2.80 -4.51 10.93
C ALA A 45 4.08 -4.84 11.72
N LEU A 46 3.92 -5.37 12.93
CA LEU A 46 5.06 -5.79 13.74
C LEU A 46 5.80 -6.97 13.12
N LEU A 47 5.06 -7.90 12.51
CA LEU A 47 5.67 -9.01 11.77
C LEU A 47 6.48 -8.50 10.58
N ALA A 48 5.93 -7.54 9.83
CA ALA A 48 6.64 -6.95 8.70
C ALA A 48 7.95 -6.30 9.15
N GLU A 49 7.93 -5.61 10.30
CA GLU A 49 9.15 -5.03 10.88
C GLU A 49 10.18 -6.10 11.24
N GLU A 50 9.73 -7.15 11.92
CA GLU A 50 10.61 -8.25 12.34
C GLU A 50 11.27 -8.92 11.14
N LEU A 51 10.54 -9.09 10.06
CA LEU A 51 11.01 -9.77 8.85
C LEU A 51 11.64 -8.82 7.82
N HIS A 52 11.64 -7.53 8.07
CA HIS A 52 12.14 -6.50 7.15
C HIS A 52 11.45 -6.60 5.77
N LYS A 53 10.13 -6.77 5.78
CA LYS A 53 9.33 -6.90 4.56
C LYS A 53 8.30 -5.76 4.47
N PRO A 54 7.99 -5.30 3.25
CA PRO A 54 6.94 -4.30 3.09
C PRO A 54 5.58 -4.82 3.55
N LEU A 55 4.75 -3.90 4.04
CA LEU A 55 3.38 -4.19 4.44
C LEU A 55 2.42 -3.67 3.38
N ILE A 56 1.59 -4.54 2.82
CA ILE A 56 0.54 -4.18 1.87
C ILE A 56 -0.74 -3.90 2.65
N ILE A 57 -1.35 -2.76 2.40
CA ILE A 57 -2.46 -2.25 3.19
C ILE A 57 -3.68 -1.96 2.31
N HIS A 58 -4.83 -2.40 2.80
CA HIS A 58 -6.14 -2.02 2.28
C HIS A 58 -6.81 -1.13 3.33
N CYS A 59 -7.28 0.05 2.95
CA CYS A 59 -7.90 0.96 3.93
C CYS A 59 -9.15 1.61 3.37
N VAL A 60 -10.27 1.42 4.07
CA VAL A 60 -11.56 2.02 3.71
C VAL A 60 -12.09 2.78 4.93
N LYS A 61 -12.21 4.10 4.79
CA LYS A 61 -12.80 5.00 5.80
C LYS A 61 -12.15 4.92 7.19
N ALA A 62 -10.91 4.47 7.28
CA ALA A 62 -10.19 4.33 8.54
C ALA A 62 -8.81 5.00 8.48
N TRP A 63 -8.72 6.13 7.76
CA TRP A 63 -7.44 6.80 7.49
C TRP A 63 -6.82 7.42 8.74
N SER A 64 -7.64 8.00 9.62
CA SER A 64 -7.13 8.57 10.86
C SER A 64 -6.55 7.49 11.77
N GLU A 65 -7.21 6.34 11.82
CA GLU A 65 -6.72 5.19 12.58
C GLU A 65 -5.42 4.65 12.00
N LEU A 66 -5.34 4.57 10.67
CA LEU A 66 -4.12 4.13 9.99
C LEU A 66 -2.94 5.05 10.32
N LEU A 67 -3.15 6.36 10.21
CA LEU A 67 -2.11 7.33 10.48
C LEU A 67 -1.68 7.31 11.95
N ALA A 68 -2.62 7.11 12.86
CA ALA A 68 -2.31 6.97 14.28
C ALA A 68 -1.43 5.75 14.55
N LEU A 69 -1.74 4.61 13.91
CA LEU A 69 -0.92 3.40 14.02
C LEU A 69 0.48 3.62 13.43
N ARG A 70 0.58 4.29 12.29
CA ARG A 70 1.86 4.61 11.66
C ARG A 70 2.74 5.39 12.62
N LYS A 71 2.19 6.41 13.26
CA LYS A 71 2.91 7.24 14.23
C LYS A 71 3.28 6.48 15.50
N LYS A 72 2.43 5.57 15.93
CA LYS A 72 2.68 4.72 17.10
C LYS A 72 3.81 3.73 16.85
N ILE A 73 3.74 3.02 15.74
CA ILE A 73 4.66 1.92 15.42
C ILE A 73 6.01 2.45 14.93
N ARG A 74 6.00 3.55 14.16
CA ARG A 74 7.20 4.14 13.54
C ARG A 74 8.01 3.09 12.78
N PRO A 75 7.39 2.44 11.78
CA PRO A 75 8.06 1.34 11.10
C PRO A 75 9.22 1.80 10.24
N LEU A 76 10.23 0.96 10.12
CA LEU A 76 11.33 1.16 9.17
C LEU A 76 11.02 0.49 7.84
N SER A 77 10.25 -0.60 7.86
CA SER A 77 9.83 -1.27 6.63
C SER A 77 8.75 -0.47 5.92
N PRO A 78 8.74 -0.47 4.59
CA PRO A 78 7.78 0.33 3.84
C PRO A 78 6.33 -0.13 4.01
N TRP A 79 5.42 0.83 4.00
CA TRP A 79 3.98 0.57 3.92
C TRP A 79 3.49 1.00 2.54
N LEU A 80 2.67 0.17 1.91
CA LEU A 80 2.09 0.41 0.60
C LEU A 80 0.58 0.28 0.67
N ILE A 81 -0.13 1.37 0.37
CA ILE A 81 -1.59 1.35 0.27
C ILE A 81 -1.95 0.92 -1.14
N HIS A 82 -2.66 -0.20 -1.28
CA HIS A 82 -3.13 -0.59 -2.60
C HIS A 82 -4.56 -0.06 -2.85
N GLY A 83 -4.91 0.07 -4.12
CA GLY A 83 -6.23 0.52 -4.52
C GLY A 83 -6.57 1.93 -4.05
N PHE A 84 -5.58 2.83 -4.02
CA PHE A 84 -5.79 4.17 -3.50
C PHE A 84 -6.67 5.01 -4.44
N ARG A 85 -7.76 5.53 -3.92
CA ARG A 85 -8.71 6.37 -4.67
C ARG A 85 -8.93 7.71 -4.01
N GLY A 86 -8.13 8.04 -3.00
CA GLY A 86 -8.29 9.27 -2.25
C GLY A 86 -7.90 10.51 -3.03
N LYS A 87 -8.29 11.65 -2.47
CA LYS A 87 -7.98 12.95 -3.03
C LYS A 87 -6.57 13.39 -2.65
N ARG A 88 -6.15 14.50 -3.25
CA ARG A 88 -4.81 15.06 -3.05
C ARG A 88 -4.47 15.26 -1.57
N GLU A 89 -5.40 15.81 -0.79
CA GLU A 89 -5.15 16.15 0.61
C GLU A 89 -4.81 14.91 1.45
N LEU A 90 -5.53 13.82 1.21
CA LEU A 90 -5.23 12.56 1.88
C LEU A 90 -3.89 12.00 1.41
N ALA A 91 -3.63 12.04 0.11
CA ALA A 91 -2.34 11.61 -0.44
C ALA A 91 -1.19 12.38 0.23
N GLU A 92 -1.32 13.69 0.38
CA GLU A 92 -0.30 14.50 1.04
C GLU A 92 -0.02 14.03 2.47
N GLN A 93 -1.07 13.73 3.23
CA GLN A 93 -0.91 13.25 4.61
C GLN A 93 -0.16 11.91 4.66
N LEU A 94 -0.50 11.00 3.76
CA LEU A 94 0.13 9.69 3.70
C LEU A 94 1.60 9.80 3.25
N LEU A 95 1.87 10.63 2.27
CA LEU A 95 3.23 10.86 1.76
C LEU A 95 4.13 11.50 2.81
N LYS A 96 3.61 12.38 3.66
CA LYS A 96 4.37 12.93 4.78
C LYS A 96 4.85 11.87 5.75
N GLU A 97 4.10 10.78 5.86
CA GLU A 97 4.49 9.63 6.68
C GLU A 97 5.28 8.60 5.88
N ASN A 98 5.76 8.96 4.70
CA ASN A 98 6.59 8.12 3.84
C ASN A 98 5.88 6.82 3.41
N ILE A 99 4.58 6.90 3.18
CA ILE A 99 3.78 5.76 2.75
C ILE A 99 3.69 5.77 1.22
N TYR A 100 3.87 4.60 0.61
CA TYR A 100 3.74 4.42 -0.84
C TYR A 100 2.29 4.22 -1.21
N LEU A 101 1.89 4.69 -2.40
CA LEU A 101 0.52 4.61 -2.87
C LEU A 101 0.45 3.91 -4.22
N SER A 102 -0.42 2.91 -4.34
CA SER A 102 -0.67 2.19 -5.57
C SER A 102 -2.06 2.55 -6.10
N PHE A 103 -2.11 2.98 -7.35
CA PHE A 103 -3.32 3.49 -7.98
C PHE A 103 -3.80 2.55 -9.07
N GLY A 104 -5.11 2.36 -9.13
CA GLY A 104 -5.76 1.61 -10.20
C GLY A 104 -6.45 2.54 -11.18
N GLU A 105 -7.37 1.98 -11.97
CA GLU A 105 -8.10 2.69 -13.01
C GLU A 105 -8.81 3.95 -12.52
N GLN A 106 -9.34 3.93 -11.29
CA GLN A 106 -10.16 5.01 -10.77
C GLN A 106 -9.37 6.00 -9.90
N PHE A 107 -8.15 6.29 -10.29
CA PHE A 107 -7.34 7.24 -9.55
C PHE A 107 -7.86 8.68 -9.67
N GLN A 108 -7.57 9.49 -8.66
CA GLN A 108 -7.79 10.94 -8.70
C GLN A 108 -6.53 11.58 -9.28
N PRO A 109 -6.62 12.32 -10.40
CA PRO A 109 -5.40 12.86 -11.06
C PRO A 109 -4.50 13.69 -10.16
N ALA A 110 -5.08 14.55 -9.32
CA ALA A 110 -4.26 15.40 -8.45
C ALA A 110 -3.50 14.59 -7.39
N ALA A 111 -4.10 13.49 -6.90
CA ALA A 111 -3.43 12.60 -5.96
C ALA A 111 -2.30 11.84 -6.65
N LEU A 112 -2.54 11.39 -7.87
CA LEU A 112 -1.50 10.72 -8.67
C LEU A 112 -0.31 11.66 -8.89
N GLN A 113 -0.59 12.90 -9.29
CA GLN A 113 0.45 13.90 -9.57
C GLN A 113 1.33 14.19 -8.38
N ILE A 114 0.75 14.33 -7.18
CA ILE A 114 1.54 14.62 -5.99
C ILE A 114 2.34 13.41 -5.50
N THR A 115 1.91 12.21 -5.83
CA THR A 115 2.62 10.98 -5.48
C THR A 115 3.82 10.71 -6.40
N TRP A 116 3.75 11.18 -7.64
CA TRP A 116 4.82 11.07 -8.62
C TRP A 116 6.05 11.88 -8.17
N PRO A 117 7.29 11.40 -8.34
CA PRO A 117 7.65 10.12 -8.96
C PRO A 117 7.92 8.97 -7.99
N SER A 118 8.38 9.25 -6.77
CA SER A 118 9.10 8.27 -5.95
C SER A 118 8.23 7.30 -5.16
N HIS A 119 6.97 7.63 -4.90
CA HIS A 119 6.11 6.82 -4.04
C HIS A 119 4.94 6.20 -4.80
N LEU A 120 5.02 6.17 -6.12
CA LEU A 120 3.94 5.77 -7.01
C LEU A 120 4.06 4.32 -7.45
N PHE A 121 2.96 3.60 -7.35
CA PHE A 121 2.76 2.29 -7.99
C PHE A 121 1.43 2.28 -8.71
N LEU A 122 1.29 1.35 -9.66
CA LEU A 122 0.06 1.16 -10.42
C LEU A 122 -0.34 -0.32 -10.37
N GLU A 123 -1.65 -0.56 -10.47
CA GLU A 123 -2.21 -1.90 -10.35
C GLU A 123 -3.47 -2.04 -11.19
N THR A 124 -3.85 -3.28 -11.51
CA THR A 124 -5.11 -3.58 -12.18
C THR A 124 -6.23 -3.88 -11.20
N ASP A 125 -5.90 -4.61 -10.15
CA ASP A 125 -6.83 -5.11 -9.14
C ASP A 125 -8.13 -5.60 -9.82
N GLU A 126 -9.29 -5.03 -9.50
CA GLU A 126 -10.57 -5.43 -10.09
C GLU A 126 -10.92 -4.69 -11.37
N SER A 127 -9.97 -3.98 -11.98
CA SER A 127 -10.18 -3.21 -13.19
C SER A 127 -10.42 -4.12 -14.40
N LYS A 128 -11.24 -3.64 -15.34
CA LYS A 128 -11.41 -4.28 -16.65
C LYS A 128 -10.30 -3.91 -17.61
N LEU A 129 -9.53 -2.86 -17.31
CA LEU A 129 -8.39 -2.45 -18.12
C LEU A 129 -7.21 -3.35 -17.81
N ASP A 130 -6.37 -3.61 -18.82
CA ASP A 130 -5.10 -4.28 -18.57
C ASP A 130 -4.08 -3.29 -18.01
N ILE A 131 -2.95 -3.80 -17.56
CA ILE A 131 -1.93 -2.96 -16.92
C ILE A 131 -1.36 -1.92 -17.89
N GLN A 132 -1.22 -2.25 -19.16
CA GLN A 132 -0.71 -1.31 -20.15
C GLN A 132 -1.65 -0.11 -20.30
N GLU A 133 -2.96 -0.36 -20.35
CA GLU A 133 -3.94 0.71 -20.44
C GLU A 133 -3.91 1.62 -19.22
N ILE A 134 -3.71 1.06 -18.03
CA ILE A 134 -3.59 1.84 -16.81
C ILE A 134 -2.32 2.70 -16.84
N TYR A 135 -1.18 2.15 -17.32
CA TYR A 135 0.04 2.92 -17.47
C TYR A 135 -0.14 4.07 -18.46
N GLU A 136 -0.80 3.82 -19.58
CA GLU A 136 -1.06 4.87 -20.57
C GLU A 136 -1.94 5.98 -20.01
N LYS A 137 -2.99 5.61 -19.29
CA LYS A 137 -3.89 6.57 -18.66
C LYS A 137 -3.16 7.41 -17.61
N ALA A 138 -2.35 6.76 -16.77
CA ALA A 138 -1.58 7.45 -15.75
C ALA A 138 -0.50 8.37 -16.35
N ALA A 139 0.20 7.90 -17.38
CA ALA A 139 1.21 8.71 -18.08
C ALA A 139 0.61 9.97 -18.67
N ALA A 140 -0.59 9.86 -19.27
CA ALA A 140 -1.31 11.02 -19.79
C ALA A 140 -1.65 12.02 -18.67
N ALA A 141 -2.13 11.51 -17.53
CA ALA A 141 -2.48 12.36 -16.38
C ALA A 141 -1.24 13.05 -15.78
N LEU A 142 -0.08 12.41 -15.86
CA LEU A 142 1.18 12.95 -15.37
C LEU A 142 1.92 13.80 -16.41
N SER A 143 1.46 13.77 -17.66
CA SER A 143 2.14 14.43 -18.79
C SER A 143 3.58 13.96 -18.98
N VAL A 144 3.79 12.64 -18.86
CA VAL A 144 5.10 12.02 -19.08
C VAL A 144 4.97 10.89 -20.10
N PRO A 145 6.07 10.51 -20.77
CA PRO A 145 6.05 9.32 -21.62
C PRO A 145 5.81 8.05 -20.81
N THR A 146 5.13 7.09 -21.40
CA THR A 146 4.84 5.81 -20.74
C THR A 146 6.13 5.10 -20.32
N GLU A 147 7.17 5.14 -21.14
CA GLU A 147 8.45 4.51 -20.84
C GLU A 147 9.12 5.10 -19.60
N MET A 148 9.02 6.42 -19.43
CA MET A 148 9.53 7.08 -18.22
C MET A 148 8.80 6.61 -16.98
N LEU A 149 7.48 6.49 -17.07
CA LEU A 149 6.66 6.00 -15.97
C LEU A 149 7.03 4.56 -15.60
N MET A 150 7.21 3.70 -16.60
CA MET A 150 7.60 2.31 -16.38
C MET A 150 8.96 2.21 -15.68
N GLU A 151 9.95 2.95 -16.15
CA GLU A 151 11.29 2.97 -15.54
C GLU A 151 11.24 3.46 -14.09
N GLN A 152 10.46 4.50 -13.84
CA GLN A 152 10.35 5.05 -12.49
C GLN A 152 9.70 4.03 -11.53
N ILE A 153 8.67 3.34 -11.98
CA ILE A 153 8.02 2.35 -11.13
C ILE A 153 8.95 1.16 -10.85
N GLU A 154 9.77 0.76 -11.82
CA GLU A 154 10.79 -0.26 -11.57
C GLU A 154 11.77 0.19 -10.48
N GLN A 155 12.20 1.44 -10.52
CA GLN A 155 13.08 1.99 -9.47
C GLN A 155 12.37 1.99 -8.12
N ASN A 156 11.11 2.42 -8.08
CA ASN A 156 10.32 2.42 -6.84
C ASN A 156 10.20 1.01 -6.27
N PHE A 157 9.96 0.04 -7.13
CA PHE A 157 9.86 -1.37 -6.73
C PHE A 157 11.18 -1.85 -6.13
N SER A 158 12.30 -1.54 -6.75
CA SER A 158 13.62 -1.92 -6.24
C SER A 158 13.87 -1.33 -4.85
N LEU A 159 13.52 -0.07 -4.65
CA LEU A 159 13.68 0.58 -3.35
C LEU A 159 12.74 -0.02 -2.29
N LEU A 160 11.54 -0.40 -2.68
CA LEU A 160 10.58 -1.02 -1.76
C LEU A 160 11.14 -2.30 -1.15
N PHE A 161 11.89 -3.06 -1.91
CA PHE A 161 12.44 -4.36 -1.49
C PHE A 161 13.92 -4.32 -1.12
N SER A 162 14.57 -3.17 -1.14
CA SER A 162 16.01 -3.09 -0.86
C SER A 162 16.34 -3.29 0.62
N GLY A 163 15.39 -3.07 1.51
CA GLY A 163 15.65 -3.15 2.94
C GLY A 163 16.44 -1.97 3.49
N GLU A 164 16.61 -0.94 2.68
CA GLU A 164 17.35 0.26 3.03
C GLU A 164 16.46 1.49 3.11
#